data_0c27a2fd843bed2d895407cabd8c7dc0
#
_entry.id   0c27a2fd843bed2d895407cabd8c7dc0
#
_cell.length_a   1.000
_cell.length_b   1.000
_cell.length_c   1.000
_cell.angle_alpha   90.00
_cell.angle_beta   90.00
_cell.angle_gamma   90.00
#
_symmetry.space_group_name_H-M   'P 1'
#
loop_
_entity.id
_entity.type
_entity.pdbx_description
1 polymer ?
#
loop_
_entity_poly.entity_id
_entity_poly.type
_entity_poly.pdbx_seq_one_letter_code
_entity_poly.pdbx_strand_id
1 'polypeptide(L)'
;PNDKEGKKLIYGIIENAKKFEGKIKIIYLENYNMWLGKLITTGVDVWLNTPLRPNEASGTSGMKSALNGIPNLSILDGWWEEGCNNKINGWSIGTSKNSDNESDADSLYDVLEKDVIPTFYENKKRWISIMRNSIKTGVDFTSQRMLRDYQKLYYS
;
A
#
# COMPACT_ATOMS: atom_id res chain seq x y z
N PRO A 1 19.30 -11.98 -11.42
CA PRO A 1 20.75 -11.80 -11.54
C PRO A 1 21.15 -10.77 -12.59
N ASN A 2 20.31 -10.52 -13.63
CA ASN A 2 20.62 -9.60 -14.74
C ASN A 2 19.93 -8.23 -14.63
N ASP A 3 19.10 -7.98 -13.64
CA ASP A 3 18.45 -6.70 -13.41
C ASP A 3 19.42 -5.70 -12.78
N LYS A 4 20.05 -4.91 -13.63
CA LYS A 4 21.01 -3.87 -13.22
C LYS A 4 20.30 -2.66 -12.58
N GLU A 5 19.12 -2.33 -13.04
CA GLU A 5 18.35 -1.18 -12.53
C GLU A 5 17.79 -1.47 -11.14
N GLY A 6 17.19 -2.64 -10.94
CA GLY A 6 16.76 -3.08 -9.62
C GLY A 6 17.91 -3.12 -8.60
N LYS A 7 19.09 -3.58 -9.01
CA LYS A 7 20.27 -3.55 -8.13
C LYS A 7 20.71 -2.13 -7.76
N LYS A 8 20.61 -1.16 -8.68
CA LYS A 8 20.90 0.25 -8.38
C LYS A 8 19.91 0.83 -7.36
N LEU A 9 18.63 0.48 -7.50
CA LEU A 9 17.59 0.90 -6.53
C LEU A 9 17.88 0.33 -5.14
N ILE A 10 18.17 -0.97 -5.04
CA ILE A 10 18.54 -1.61 -3.77
C ILE A 10 19.76 -0.93 -3.14
N TYR A 11 20.80 -0.70 -3.94
CA TYR A 11 21.99 0.02 -3.48
C TYR A 11 21.66 1.42 -2.95
N GLY A 12 20.83 2.16 -3.69
CA GLY A 12 20.37 3.48 -3.28
C GLY A 12 19.59 3.47 -1.95
N ILE A 13 18.76 2.46 -1.74
CA ILE A 13 18.02 2.26 -0.46
C ILE A 13 19.01 2.02 0.69
N ILE A 14 19.99 1.14 0.50
CA ILE A 14 20.99 0.82 1.53
C ILE A 14 21.86 2.03 1.86
N GLU A 15 22.29 2.80 0.86
CA GLU A 15 23.08 4.02 1.08
C GLU A 15 22.26 5.10 1.81
N ASN A 16 20.99 5.27 1.49
CA ASN A 16 20.13 6.18 2.22
C ASN A 16 19.85 5.70 3.64
N ALA A 17 19.68 4.39 3.85
CA ALA A 17 19.53 3.83 5.19
C ALA A 17 20.72 4.18 6.09
N LYS A 18 21.95 4.11 5.58
CA LYS A 18 23.14 4.53 6.30
C LYS A 18 23.15 6.02 6.65
N LYS A 19 22.72 6.89 5.71
CA LYS A 19 22.65 8.36 5.95
C LYS A 19 21.66 8.74 7.04
N PHE A 20 20.60 7.96 7.21
CA PHE A 20 19.56 8.20 8.20
C PHE A 20 19.73 7.36 9.47
N GLU A 21 20.86 6.64 9.60
CA GLU A 21 21.15 5.86 10.81
C GLU A 21 21.06 6.72 12.08
N GLY A 22 20.37 6.20 13.08
CA GLY A 22 20.09 6.92 14.32
C GLY A 22 18.90 7.90 14.28
N LYS A 23 18.33 8.18 13.09
CA LYS A 23 17.13 9.01 12.93
C LYS A 23 15.91 8.17 12.52
N ILE A 24 16.09 7.35 11.47
CA ILE A 24 15.04 6.49 10.92
C ILE A 24 15.65 5.11 10.67
N LYS A 25 14.92 4.08 11.06
CA LYS A 25 15.33 2.69 10.79
C LYS A 25 14.76 2.25 9.43
N ILE A 26 15.63 2.13 8.43
CA ILE A 26 15.30 1.60 7.10
C ILE A 26 15.89 0.20 6.99
N ILE A 27 15.08 -0.79 6.67
CA ILE A 27 15.49 -2.19 6.56
C ILE A 27 15.13 -2.70 5.17
N TYR A 28 16.12 -3.21 4.45
CA TYR A 28 15.91 -4.00 3.26
C TYR A 28 15.80 -5.48 3.67
N LEU A 29 14.66 -6.10 3.34
CA LEU A 29 14.41 -7.51 3.66
C LEU A 29 14.81 -8.37 2.48
N GLU A 30 15.86 -9.16 2.67
CA GLU A 30 16.35 -10.11 1.67
C GLU A 30 15.49 -11.39 1.63
N ASN A 31 15.59 -12.12 0.51
CA ASN A 31 14.96 -13.43 0.34
C ASN A 31 13.44 -13.42 0.58
N TYR A 32 12.74 -12.42 0.03
CA TYR A 32 11.29 -12.33 0.12
C TYR A 32 10.63 -13.63 -0.35
N ASN A 33 9.85 -14.24 0.53
CA ASN A 33 9.14 -15.48 0.29
C ASN A 33 7.72 -15.41 0.88
N MET A 34 6.93 -16.47 0.73
CA MET A 34 5.53 -16.50 1.22
C MET A 34 5.42 -16.30 2.74
N TRP A 35 6.36 -16.82 3.51
CA TRP A 35 6.35 -16.65 4.97
C TRP A 35 6.61 -15.19 5.36
N LEU A 36 7.64 -14.57 4.78
CA LEU A 36 7.96 -13.17 5.01
C LEU A 36 6.83 -12.26 4.52
N GLY A 37 6.26 -12.55 3.35
CA GLY A 37 5.10 -11.85 2.81
C GLY A 37 3.90 -11.88 3.75
N LYS A 38 3.63 -13.05 4.36
CA LYS A 38 2.58 -13.18 5.38
C LYS A 38 2.87 -12.31 6.59
N LEU A 39 4.09 -12.34 7.13
CA LEU A 39 4.44 -11.53 8.30
C LEU A 39 4.29 -10.02 8.03
N ILE A 40 4.77 -9.54 6.88
CA ILE A 40 4.70 -8.12 6.55
C ILE A 40 3.24 -7.67 6.36
N THR A 41 2.45 -8.43 5.59
CA THR A 41 1.04 -8.08 5.35
C THR A 41 0.13 -8.21 6.56
N THR A 42 0.63 -8.75 7.68
CA THR A 42 -0.13 -8.86 8.94
C THR A 42 0.46 -8.03 10.08
N GLY A 43 1.70 -7.53 9.95
CA GLY A 43 2.46 -6.99 11.07
C GLY A 43 2.89 -5.53 10.94
N VAL A 44 2.56 -4.84 9.85
CA VAL A 44 2.87 -3.41 9.68
C VAL A 44 1.67 -2.54 10.06
N ASP A 45 1.93 -1.27 10.35
CA ASP A 45 0.85 -0.32 10.68
C ASP A 45 0.24 0.32 9.43
N VAL A 46 1.03 0.52 8.39
CA VAL A 46 0.61 1.08 7.10
C VAL A 46 1.22 0.27 5.97
N TRP A 47 0.45 0.02 4.93
CA TRP A 47 0.92 -0.57 3.69
C TRP A 47 1.15 0.53 2.65
N LEU A 48 2.41 0.87 2.42
CA LEU A 48 2.79 1.84 1.39
C LEU A 48 3.01 1.14 0.05
N ASN A 49 2.36 1.63 -1.01
CA ASN A 49 2.55 1.16 -2.37
C ASN A 49 2.62 2.33 -3.36
N THR A 50 3.68 2.40 -4.13
CA THR A 50 3.95 3.52 -5.06
C THR A 50 4.24 3.02 -6.47
N PRO A 51 3.26 2.39 -7.15
CA PRO A 51 3.42 1.96 -8.53
C PRO A 51 3.55 3.15 -9.47
N LEU A 52 4.20 2.93 -10.60
CA LEU A 52 4.14 3.86 -11.74
C LEU A 52 2.87 3.58 -12.54
N ARG A 53 1.91 4.50 -12.51
CA ARG A 53 0.68 4.36 -13.31
C ARG A 53 0.96 4.27 -14.82
N PRO A 54 0.24 3.43 -15.55
CA PRO A 54 -0.80 2.46 -15.16
C PRO A 54 -0.25 1.03 -15.05
N ASN A 55 0.89 0.82 -14.41
CA ASN A 55 1.62 -0.45 -14.44
C ASN A 55 1.20 -1.45 -13.34
N GLU A 56 0.40 -1.03 -12.36
CA GLU A 56 -0.12 -1.92 -11.32
C GLU A 56 -1.41 -2.59 -11.80
N ALA A 57 -1.30 -3.82 -12.26
CA ALA A 57 -2.46 -4.54 -12.82
C ALA A 57 -3.50 -4.92 -11.74
N SER A 58 -3.08 -5.16 -10.51
CA SER A 58 -3.96 -5.58 -9.42
C SER A 58 -3.51 -5.06 -8.04
N GLY A 59 -2.32 -5.43 -7.55
CA GLY A 59 -1.84 -5.01 -6.22
C GLY A 59 -2.33 -5.89 -5.08
N THR A 60 -2.23 -7.22 -5.25
CA THR A 60 -2.74 -8.22 -4.28
C THR A 60 -2.12 -8.13 -2.88
N SER A 61 -0.95 -7.54 -2.74
CA SER A 61 -0.31 -7.30 -1.44
C SER A 61 -1.12 -6.31 -0.60
N GLY A 62 -1.60 -5.22 -1.20
CA GLY A 62 -2.49 -4.26 -0.56
C GLY A 62 -3.84 -4.86 -0.17
N MET A 63 -4.41 -5.74 -0.99
CA MET A 63 -5.64 -6.49 -0.65
C MET A 63 -5.43 -7.36 0.60
N LYS A 64 -4.29 -8.06 0.69
CA LYS A 64 -3.94 -8.90 1.84
C LYS A 64 -3.76 -8.08 3.11
N SER A 65 -3.08 -6.95 3.03
CA SER A 65 -2.91 -6.06 4.18
C SER A 65 -4.25 -5.47 4.61
N ALA A 66 -5.11 -5.06 3.69
CA ALA A 66 -6.46 -4.58 3.99
C ALA A 66 -7.30 -5.62 4.75
N LEU A 67 -7.28 -6.88 4.33
CA LEU A 67 -7.96 -7.98 5.04
C LEU A 67 -7.45 -8.19 6.48
N ASN A 68 -6.22 -7.78 6.77
CA ASN A 68 -5.64 -7.80 8.12
C ASN A 68 -5.85 -6.49 8.89
N GLY A 69 -6.62 -5.57 8.35
CA GLY A 69 -6.91 -4.29 8.99
C GLY A 69 -5.81 -3.26 8.87
N ILE A 70 -4.86 -3.47 7.97
CA ILE A 70 -3.77 -2.52 7.72
C ILE A 70 -4.25 -1.51 6.67
N PRO A 71 -4.31 -0.22 7.01
CA PRO A 71 -4.65 0.82 6.04
C PRO A 71 -3.63 0.89 4.91
N ASN A 72 -4.11 1.04 3.68
CA ASN A 72 -3.26 1.31 2.54
C ASN A 72 -3.01 2.80 2.39
N LEU A 73 -1.77 3.17 2.13
CA LEU A 73 -1.33 4.46 1.62
C LEU A 73 -0.74 4.21 0.24
N SER A 74 -1.49 4.48 -0.81
CA SER A 74 -1.09 4.04 -2.14
C SER A 74 -1.49 5.03 -3.23
N ILE A 75 -0.70 5.04 -4.29
CA ILE A 75 -1.11 5.64 -5.56
C ILE A 75 -2.38 4.94 -6.05
N LEU A 76 -3.30 5.71 -6.64
CA LEU A 76 -4.53 5.19 -7.23
C LEU A 76 -4.20 4.46 -8.54
N ASP A 77 -3.94 3.16 -8.41
CA ASP A 77 -3.68 2.23 -9.52
C ASP A 77 -4.11 0.82 -9.11
N GLY A 78 -4.39 -0.04 -10.07
CA GLY A 78 -4.88 -1.38 -9.82
C GLY A 78 -6.13 -1.40 -8.93
N TRP A 79 -6.17 -2.30 -7.95
CA TRP A 79 -7.32 -2.46 -7.05
C TRP A 79 -7.64 -1.22 -6.22
N TRP A 80 -6.62 -0.40 -5.93
CA TRP A 80 -6.80 0.75 -5.04
C TRP A 80 -7.57 1.89 -5.72
N GLU A 81 -7.59 1.95 -7.05
CA GLU A 81 -8.46 2.87 -7.80
C GLU A 81 -9.95 2.55 -7.58
N GLU A 82 -10.29 1.26 -7.45
CA GLU A 82 -11.65 0.80 -7.18
C GLU A 82 -11.99 0.83 -5.68
N GLY A 83 -11.05 0.39 -4.84
CA GLY A 83 -11.27 0.15 -3.42
C GLY A 83 -11.05 1.37 -2.52
N CYS A 84 -10.36 2.42 -2.98
CA CYS A 84 -10.01 3.55 -2.17
C CYS A 84 -11.21 4.45 -1.85
N ASN A 85 -11.52 4.58 -0.57
CA ASN A 85 -12.33 5.67 -0.05
C ASN A 85 -11.42 6.53 0.83
N ASN A 86 -10.83 7.56 0.20
CA ASN A 86 -9.75 8.36 0.78
C ASN A 86 -10.07 8.85 2.20
N LYS A 87 -9.15 8.66 3.15
CA LYS A 87 -9.26 9.01 4.57
C LYS A 87 -10.31 8.21 5.36
N ILE A 88 -11.01 7.26 4.73
CA ILE A 88 -12.02 6.40 5.35
C ILE A 88 -11.51 4.98 5.54
N ASN A 89 -10.88 4.37 4.51
CA ASN A 89 -10.33 3.01 4.58
C ASN A 89 -8.82 2.95 4.31
N GLY A 90 -8.20 4.09 4.10
CA GLY A 90 -6.80 4.31 3.80
C GLY A 90 -6.62 5.66 3.13
N TRP A 91 -5.51 5.86 2.44
CA TRP A 91 -5.17 7.13 1.82
C TRP A 91 -4.71 6.96 0.37
N SER A 92 -5.12 7.89 -0.48
CA SER A 92 -4.62 8.01 -1.83
C SER A 92 -3.40 8.94 -1.90
N ILE A 93 -2.44 8.59 -2.74
CA ILE A 93 -1.31 9.42 -3.14
C ILE A 93 -1.59 9.94 -4.55
N GLY A 94 -1.37 11.23 -4.76
CA GLY A 94 -1.61 11.87 -6.05
C GLY A 94 -3.09 11.96 -6.44
N THR A 95 -3.34 12.31 -7.68
CA THR A 95 -4.68 12.36 -8.28
C THR A 95 -4.75 11.43 -9.48
N SER A 96 -5.94 10.93 -9.81
CA SER A 96 -6.13 9.93 -10.87
C SER A 96 -5.76 10.40 -12.29
N LYS A 97 -5.57 11.70 -12.51
CA LYS A 97 -5.57 12.25 -13.87
C LYS A 97 -4.21 12.65 -14.46
N ASN A 98 -3.23 13.04 -13.67
CA ASN A 98 -1.89 13.38 -14.15
C ASN A 98 -0.92 13.32 -12.99
N SER A 99 -0.16 12.26 -12.86
CA SER A 99 0.91 12.19 -11.88
C SER A 99 2.24 11.99 -12.61
N ASP A 100 3.17 12.84 -12.29
CA ASP A 100 4.58 12.57 -12.46
C ASP A 100 5.19 12.15 -11.11
N ASN A 101 6.37 11.60 -11.14
CA ASN A 101 7.03 11.08 -9.94
C ASN A 101 7.27 12.16 -8.87
N GLU A 102 7.44 13.41 -9.25
CA GLU A 102 7.68 14.52 -8.30
C GLU A 102 6.38 14.88 -7.57
N SER A 103 5.30 15.06 -8.31
CA SER A 103 3.99 15.36 -7.71
C SER A 103 3.45 14.24 -6.82
N ASP A 104 3.71 12.98 -7.17
CA ASP A 104 3.33 11.84 -6.34
C ASP A 104 4.18 11.76 -5.06
N ALA A 105 5.47 12.10 -5.13
CA ALA A 105 6.34 12.18 -3.95
C ALA A 105 5.89 13.31 -3.00
N ASP A 106 5.62 14.50 -3.52
CA ASP A 106 5.11 15.62 -2.73
C ASP A 106 3.78 15.28 -2.07
N SER A 107 2.88 14.65 -2.83
CA SER A 107 1.60 14.18 -2.30
C SER A 107 1.78 13.13 -1.21
N LEU A 108 2.71 12.19 -1.36
CA LEU A 108 3.04 11.19 -0.35
C LEU A 108 3.48 11.85 0.95
N TYR A 109 4.43 12.79 0.89
CA TYR A 109 4.92 13.48 2.08
C TYR A 109 3.82 14.30 2.74
N ASP A 110 3.04 15.04 1.98
CA ASP A 110 1.91 15.82 2.47
C ASP A 110 0.88 14.94 3.21
N VAL A 111 0.50 13.82 2.63
CA VAL A 111 -0.46 12.89 3.25
C VAL A 111 0.12 12.25 4.51
N LEU A 112 1.39 11.86 4.49
CA LEU A 112 2.08 11.31 5.67
C LEU A 112 2.09 12.32 6.83
N GLU A 113 2.55 13.53 6.57
CA GLU A 113 2.74 14.55 7.61
C GLU A 113 1.42 15.13 8.13
N LYS A 114 0.46 15.38 7.22
CA LYS A 114 -0.77 16.11 7.56
C LYS A 114 -1.92 15.20 8.01
N ASP A 115 -1.89 13.91 7.67
CA ASP A 115 -3.01 13.01 7.96
C ASP A 115 -2.59 11.68 8.62
N VAL A 116 -1.70 10.90 8.01
CA VAL A 116 -1.38 9.55 8.49
C VAL A 116 -0.74 9.59 9.87
N ILE A 117 0.36 10.33 10.02
CA ILE A 117 1.11 10.43 11.27
C ILE A 117 0.27 11.01 12.40
N PRO A 118 -0.43 12.16 12.23
CA PRO A 118 -1.31 12.68 13.27
C PRO A 118 -2.45 11.72 13.62
N THR A 119 -3.04 11.05 12.63
CA THR A 119 -4.12 10.09 12.90
C THR A 119 -3.61 8.91 13.72
N PHE A 120 -2.42 8.40 13.42
CA PHE A 120 -1.82 7.25 14.13
C PHE A 120 -1.49 7.59 15.59
N TYR A 121 -0.80 8.69 15.80
CA TYR A 121 -0.28 9.05 17.14
C TYR A 121 -1.30 9.78 18.01
N GLU A 122 -2.19 10.59 17.44
CA GLU A 122 -3.02 11.51 18.19
C GLU A 122 -4.51 11.13 18.17
N ASN A 123 -4.97 10.33 17.18
CA ASN A 123 -6.39 9.99 17.04
C ASN A 123 -6.64 8.48 16.89
N LYS A 124 -6.42 7.75 17.97
CA LYS A 124 -6.60 6.29 18.00
C LYS A 124 -8.01 5.82 17.60
N LYS A 125 -9.05 6.60 17.90
CA LYS A 125 -10.43 6.25 17.52
C LYS A 125 -10.60 6.28 16.00
N ARG A 126 -10.08 7.32 15.35
CA ARG A 126 -10.08 7.44 13.89
C ARG A 126 -9.23 6.34 13.25
N TRP A 127 -8.05 6.09 13.79
CA TRP A 127 -7.17 5.01 13.32
C TRP A 127 -7.90 3.65 13.30
N ILE A 128 -8.50 3.25 14.42
CA ILE A 128 -9.27 2.00 14.52
C ILE A 128 -10.46 1.99 13.53
N SER A 129 -11.11 3.12 13.32
CA SER A 129 -12.19 3.21 12.33
C SER A 129 -11.68 2.93 10.91
N ILE A 130 -10.53 3.50 10.54
CA ILE A 130 -9.90 3.27 9.25
C ILE A 130 -9.50 1.79 9.10
N MET A 131 -8.88 1.19 10.12
CA MET A 131 -8.56 -0.25 10.13
C MET A 131 -9.79 -1.12 9.88
N ARG A 132 -10.89 -0.85 10.56
CA ARG A 132 -12.16 -1.59 10.37
C ARG A 132 -12.73 -1.43 8.96
N ASN A 133 -12.65 -0.25 8.40
CA ASN A 133 -13.10 0.02 7.04
C ASN A 133 -12.16 -0.60 6.01
N SER A 134 -10.85 -0.67 6.28
CA SER A 134 -9.89 -1.40 5.46
C SER A 134 -10.29 -2.88 5.35
N ILE A 135 -10.61 -3.54 6.48
CA ILE A 135 -11.09 -4.94 6.47
C ILE A 135 -12.35 -5.08 5.61
N LYS A 136 -13.35 -4.20 5.79
CA LYS A 136 -14.59 -4.26 5.02
C LYS A 136 -14.32 -4.17 3.52
N THR A 137 -13.48 -3.23 3.11
CA THR A 137 -13.06 -3.10 1.71
C THR A 137 -12.33 -4.35 1.22
N GLY A 138 -11.40 -4.90 2.01
CA GLY A 138 -10.66 -6.10 1.63
C GLY A 138 -11.56 -7.31 1.33
N VAL A 139 -12.70 -7.43 2.01
CA VAL A 139 -13.67 -8.51 1.77
C VAL A 139 -14.26 -8.46 0.36
N ASP A 140 -14.42 -7.27 -0.21
CA ASP A 140 -14.95 -7.10 -1.56
C ASP A 140 -13.95 -7.52 -2.65
N PHE A 141 -12.66 -7.66 -2.31
CA PHE A 141 -11.58 -8.06 -3.21
C PHE A 141 -11.07 -9.49 -2.95
N THR A 142 -11.96 -10.39 -2.52
CA THR A 142 -11.64 -11.79 -2.30
C THR A 142 -11.86 -12.65 -3.54
N SER A 143 -11.09 -13.75 -3.66
CA SER A 143 -11.28 -14.75 -4.72
C SER A 143 -12.67 -15.38 -4.70
N GLN A 144 -13.30 -15.49 -3.54
CA GLN A 144 -14.68 -16.00 -3.42
C GLN A 144 -15.69 -15.05 -4.09
N ARG A 145 -15.55 -13.73 -3.89
CA ARG A 145 -16.42 -12.77 -4.59
C ARG A 145 -16.19 -12.83 -6.08
N MET A 146 -14.92 -12.80 -6.52
CA MET A 146 -14.55 -12.92 -7.93
C MET A 146 -15.18 -14.16 -8.59
N LEU A 147 -15.06 -15.31 -7.96
CA LEU A 147 -15.63 -16.55 -8.48
C LEU A 147 -17.16 -16.51 -8.61
N ARG A 148 -17.84 -15.96 -7.61
CA ARG A 148 -19.30 -15.77 -7.65
C ARG A 148 -19.74 -14.85 -8.78
N ASP A 149 -19.00 -13.78 -9.01
CA ASP A 149 -19.31 -12.84 -10.08
C ASP A 149 -19.08 -13.50 -11.46
N TYR A 150 -18.03 -14.27 -11.63
CA TYR A 150 -17.80 -15.05 -12.84
C TYR A 150 -18.91 -16.09 -13.08
N GLN A 151 -19.33 -16.80 -12.04
CA GLN A 151 -20.45 -17.76 -12.15
C GLN A 151 -21.72 -17.07 -12.64
N LYS A 152 -22.07 -15.91 -12.06
CA LYS A 152 -23.26 -15.16 -12.45
C LYS A 152 -23.20 -14.60 -13.87
N LEU A 153 -22.03 -14.12 -14.31
CA LEU A 153 -21.88 -13.40 -15.57
C LEU A 153 -21.65 -14.32 -16.76
N TYR A 154 -21.03 -15.48 -16.54
CA TYR A 154 -20.53 -16.31 -17.64
C TYR A 154 -20.97 -17.77 -17.61
N TYR A 155 -21.49 -18.27 -16.47
CA TYR A 155 -21.82 -19.69 -16.29
C TYR A 155 -23.26 -19.95 -15.78
N SER A 156 -24.11 -18.94 -15.74
CA SER A 156 -25.54 -19.05 -15.37
C SER A 156 -26.42 -19.15 -16.59
#